data_5810b8cc6c7cd8d4d07783e08ea8cf91
#
_entry.id   5810b8cc6c7cd8d4d07783e08ea8cf91
#
_cell.length_a   1.000
_cell.length_b   1.000
_cell.length_c   1.000
_cell.angle_alpha   90.00
_cell.angle_beta   90.00
_cell.angle_gamma   90.00
#
_symmetry.space_group_name_H-M   'P 1'
#
loop_
_entity.id
_entity.type
_entity.pdbx_description
1 polymer ?
#
loop_
_entity_poly.entity_id
_entity_poly.type
_entity_poly.pdbx_seq_one_letter_code
_entity_poly.pdbx_strand_id
1 'polypeptide(L)'
;MHENPTQLQSADPAGWPVAPGWQPQVDGFFASPRGQALLDFLHQRLQAGAAIFPPQPLRALQLTPPDKVRVVILGQDPYHGRGQAEGLAFSVAPGVRLPPSLQNIFKEMQRDLGVPFPPFPQPGGSLVKWATNGVLLLNTCLTVEEGQPASHAGQGWELLTDAVIRAVAEGPRPVVFMLWGSHAQSKRALIPRDRGHLVLTANHPSPLSALRPPVPFIGCGHFGQARAFREQHGY
;
A
#
# COMPACT_ATOMS: atom_id res chain seq x y z
N MET A 1 -20.81 3.63 -21.87
CA MET A 1 -19.53 3.62 -21.11
C MET A 1 -19.88 3.20 -19.69
N HIS A 2 -19.52 1.98 -19.26
CA HIS A 2 -19.70 1.60 -17.87
C HIS A 2 -18.66 2.37 -17.05
N GLU A 3 -19.10 3.33 -16.23
CA GLU A 3 -18.22 3.95 -15.24
C GLU A 3 -17.70 2.84 -14.31
N ASN A 4 -16.39 2.77 -14.13
CA ASN A 4 -15.82 1.85 -13.17
C ASN A 4 -16.31 2.24 -11.76
N PRO A 5 -16.73 1.28 -10.92
CA PRO A 5 -17.21 1.59 -9.59
C PRO A 5 -16.14 2.32 -8.78
N THR A 6 -16.53 3.36 -8.07
CA THR A 6 -15.63 4.15 -7.21
C THR A 6 -15.62 3.67 -5.77
N GLN A 7 -16.51 2.73 -5.42
CA GLN A 7 -16.65 2.16 -4.08
C GLN A 7 -16.86 0.64 -4.15
N LEU A 8 -16.63 -0.04 -3.04
CA LEU A 8 -16.84 -1.48 -2.89
C LEU A 8 -18.30 -1.83 -3.16
N GLN A 9 -18.54 -2.81 -4.05
CA GLN A 9 -19.89 -3.23 -4.44
C GLN A 9 -20.33 -4.51 -3.72
N SER A 10 -19.38 -5.35 -3.32
CA SER A 10 -19.64 -6.64 -2.69
C SER A 10 -18.52 -7.02 -1.74
N ALA A 11 -18.86 -7.70 -0.67
CA ALA A 11 -17.93 -8.34 0.27
C ALA A 11 -17.56 -9.76 -0.15
N ASP A 12 -17.68 -10.10 -1.43
CA ASP A 12 -17.30 -11.40 -1.97
C ASP A 12 -15.86 -11.38 -2.50
N PRO A 13 -14.91 -12.12 -1.89
CA PRO A 13 -13.52 -12.18 -2.34
C PRO A 13 -13.36 -12.72 -3.77
N ALA A 14 -14.30 -13.47 -4.30
CA ALA A 14 -14.28 -13.94 -5.69
C ALA A 14 -14.28 -12.78 -6.70
N GLY A 15 -14.81 -11.61 -6.31
CA GLY A 15 -14.77 -10.39 -7.09
C GLY A 15 -13.48 -9.56 -6.94
N TRP A 16 -12.50 -10.02 -6.15
CA TRP A 16 -11.25 -9.30 -5.87
C TRP A 16 -10.05 -10.07 -6.43
N PRO A 17 -9.72 -9.90 -7.71
CA PRO A 17 -8.67 -10.66 -8.34
C PRO A 17 -7.30 -10.36 -7.72
N VAL A 18 -6.45 -11.39 -7.62
CA VAL A 18 -5.05 -11.30 -7.21
C VAL A 18 -4.16 -12.04 -8.20
N ALA A 19 -2.87 -11.70 -8.23
CA ALA A 19 -1.91 -12.51 -8.99
C ALA A 19 -1.82 -13.93 -8.39
N PRO A 20 -1.70 -14.98 -9.22
CA PRO A 20 -1.79 -16.37 -8.77
C PRO A 20 -0.87 -16.74 -7.61
N GLY A 21 0.31 -16.14 -7.54
CA GLY A 21 1.26 -16.38 -6.46
C GLY A 21 0.82 -15.89 -5.08
N TRP A 22 -0.21 -15.03 -4.99
CA TRP A 22 -0.81 -14.60 -3.72
C TRP A 22 -2.00 -15.44 -3.28
N GLN A 23 -2.49 -16.33 -4.15
CA GLN A 23 -3.69 -17.11 -3.88
C GLN A 23 -3.61 -17.89 -2.56
N PRO A 24 -2.48 -18.55 -2.21
CA PRO A 24 -2.40 -19.30 -0.95
C PRO A 24 -2.63 -18.44 0.30
N GLN A 25 -2.08 -17.20 0.34
CA GLN A 25 -2.27 -16.27 1.47
C GLN A 25 -3.72 -15.78 1.54
N VAL A 26 -4.29 -15.45 0.40
CA VAL A 26 -5.65 -14.90 0.30
C VAL A 26 -6.69 -15.98 0.64
N ASP A 27 -6.60 -17.15 0.04
CA ASP A 27 -7.53 -18.25 0.30
C ASP A 27 -7.42 -18.73 1.75
N GLY A 28 -6.19 -18.90 2.26
CA GLY A 28 -5.96 -19.30 3.65
C GLY A 28 -6.54 -18.29 4.65
N PHE A 29 -6.43 -17.00 4.37
CA PHE A 29 -7.01 -15.97 5.21
C PHE A 29 -8.55 -16.00 5.17
N PHE A 30 -9.16 -15.97 4.00
CA PHE A 30 -10.62 -15.94 3.90
C PHE A 30 -11.29 -17.25 4.31
N ALA A 31 -10.59 -18.37 4.27
CA ALA A 31 -11.06 -19.63 4.87
C ALA A 31 -11.01 -19.64 6.41
N SER A 32 -10.25 -18.73 7.02
CA SER A 32 -10.12 -18.64 8.48
C SER A 32 -11.32 -17.99 9.16
N PRO A 33 -11.58 -18.28 10.46
CA PRO A 33 -12.64 -17.62 11.21
C PRO A 33 -12.51 -16.07 11.21
N ARG A 34 -11.30 -15.55 11.21
CA ARG A 34 -11.04 -14.10 11.18
C ARG A 34 -11.34 -13.50 9.81
N GLY A 35 -11.00 -14.20 8.73
CA GLY A 35 -11.37 -13.79 7.37
C GLY A 35 -12.87 -13.77 7.17
N GLN A 36 -13.57 -14.81 7.65
CA GLN A 36 -15.04 -14.87 7.60
C GLN A 36 -15.69 -13.73 8.42
N ALA A 37 -15.19 -13.46 9.63
CA ALA A 37 -15.69 -12.34 10.44
C ALA A 37 -15.49 -10.99 9.76
N LEU A 38 -14.38 -10.78 9.05
CA LEU A 38 -14.17 -9.58 8.25
C LEU A 38 -15.19 -9.47 7.10
N LEU A 39 -15.47 -10.56 6.39
CA LEU A 39 -16.47 -10.56 5.30
C LEU A 39 -17.86 -10.26 5.83
N ASP A 40 -18.24 -10.86 6.95
CA ASP A 40 -19.51 -10.58 7.62
C ASP A 40 -19.64 -9.12 8.03
N PHE A 41 -18.57 -8.56 8.60
CA PHE A 41 -18.50 -7.14 8.95
C PHE A 41 -18.70 -6.25 7.71
N LEU A 42 -17.95 -6.47 6.63
CA LEU A 42 -18.07 -5.69 5.40
C LEU A 42 -19.47 -5.81 4.79
N HIS A 43 -20.02 -7.02 4.80
CA HIS A 43 -21.37 -7.28 4.30
C HIS A 43 -22.43 -6.50 5.09
N GLN A 44 -22.37 -6.53 6.41
CA GLN A 44 -23.26 -5.77 7.29
C GLN A 44 -23.15 -4.26 7.05
N ARG A 45 -21.94 -3.72 6.87
CA ARG A 45 -21.74 -2.31 6.58
C ARG A 45 -22.32 -1.90 5.22
N LEU A 46 -22.11 -2.73 4.18
CA LEU A 46 -22.69 -2.51 2.85
C LEU A 46 -24.23 -2.56 2.91
N GLN A 47 -24.81 -3.51 3.63
CA GLN A 47 -26.27 -3.58 3.83
C GLN A 47 -26.82 -2.37 4.59
N ALA A 48 -26.06 -1.81 5.50
CA ALA A 48 -26.42 -0.58 6.21
C ALA A 48 -26.25 0.69 5.34
N GLY A 49 -25.84 0.55 4.09
CA GLY A 49 -25.67 1.67 3.15
C GLY A 49 -24.35 2.42 3.26
N ALA A 50 -23.35 1.86 3.95
CA ALA A 50 -22.03 2.48 4.06
C ALA A 50 -21.34 2.55 2.68
N ALA A 51 -20.76 3.71 2.35
CA ALA A 51 -19.86 3.85 1.21
C ALA A 51 -18.46 3.41 1.65
N ILE A 52 -17.96 2.31 1.09
CA ILE A 52 -16.68 1.70 1.46
C ILE A 52 -15.70 1.83 0.29
N PHE A 53 -14.46 2.22 0.58
CA PHE A 53 -13.38 2.37 -0.39
C PHE A 53 -12.20 1.46 -0.05
N PRO A 54 -11.39 1.07 -1.04
CA PRO A 54 -11.53 1.24 -2.49
C PRO A 54 -12.50 0.22 -3.10
N PRO A 55 -12.85 0.34 -4.39
CA PRO A 55 -13.67 -0.65 -5.10
C PRO A 55 -13.00 -2.04 -5.21
N GLN A 56 -11.66 -2.08 -5.21
CA GLN A 56 -10.85 -3.29 -5.31
C GLN A 56 -9.82 -3.34 -4.16
N PRO A 57 -10.17 -3.96 -3.01
CA PRO A 57 -9.30 -3.96 -1.82
C PRO A 57 -7.96 -4.67 -2.04
N LEU A 58 -7.93 -5.70 -2.90
CA LEU A 58 -6.73 -6.51 -3.14
C LEU A 58 -5.92 -6.07 -4.37
N ARG A 59 -6.15 -4.86 -4.89
CA ARG A 59 -5.51 -4.39 -6.13
C ARG A 59 -3.98 -4.37 -6.07
N ALA A 60 -3.39 -4.09 -4.91
CA ALA A 60 -1.94 -4.16 -4.74
C ALA A 60 -1.40 -5.57 -5.03
N LEU A 61 -2.12 -6.60 -4.59
CA LEU A 61 -1.78 -8.00 -4.84
C LEU A 61 -2.09 -8.44 -6.28
N GLN A 62 -3.05 -7.80 -6.92
CA GLN A 62 -3.35 -8.03 -8.34
C GLN A 62 -2.21 -7.52 -9.25
N LEU A 63 -1.73 -6.30 -8.98
CA LEU A 63 -0.78 -5.61 -9.86
C LEU A 63 0.68 -5.99 -9.62
N THR A 64 1.02 -6.45 -8.41
CA THR A 64 2.40 -6.78 -8.04
C THR A 64 2.49 -8.25 -7.61
N PRO A 65 2.76 -9.19 -8.52
CA PRO A 65 2.96 -10.60 -8.19
C PRO A 65 4.14 -10.79 -7.19
N PRO A 66 4.11 -11.81 -6.32
CA PRO A 66 5.13 -11.98 -5.27
C PRO A 66 6.54 -12.14 -5.83
N ASP A 67 6.71 -12.82 -6.95
CA ASP A 67 8.00 -12.99 -7.63
C ASP A 67 8.54 -11.70 -8.28
N LYS A 68 7.69 -10.70 -8.44
CA LYS A 68 8.05 -9.37 -8.99
C LYS A 68 8.32 -8.32 -7.93
N VAL A 69 8.01 -8.57 -6.67
CA VAL A 69 8.23 -7.59 -5.60
C VAL A 69 9.73 -7.28 -5.47
N ARG A 70 10.06 -6.00 -5.52
CA ARG A 70 11.42 -5.46 -5.35
C ARG A 70 11.48 -4.41 -4.23
N VAL A 71 10.38 -3.69 -4.06
CA VAL A 71 10.21 -2.67 -3.02
C VAL A 71 8.84 -2.87 -2.39
N VAL A 72 8.76 -2.76 -1.08
CA VAL A 72 7.50 -2.71 -0.32
C VAL A 72 7.39 -1.33 0.32
N ILE A 73 6.27 -0.65 0.10
CA ILE A 73 5.93 0.60 0.78
C ILE A 73 4.63 0.36 1.55
N LEU A 74 4.67 0.54 2.86
CA LEU A 74 3.51 0.33 3.72
C LEU A 74 2.78 1.63 3.99
N GLY A 75 1.46 1.64 3.71
CA GLY A 75 0.52 2.63 4.19
C GLY A 75 -0.31 2.11 5.37
N GLN A 76 -1.15 2.94 5.95
CA GLN A 76 -2.04 2.56 7.05
C GLN A 76 -3.38 2.07 6.54
N ASP A 77 -4.19 2.94 5.97
CA ASP A 77 -5.52 2.69 5.42
C ASP A 77 -5.74 3.50 4.13
N PRO A 78 -6.76 3.18 3.33
CA PRO A 78 -7.04 3.91 2.10
C PRO A 78 -7.50 5.35 2.37
N TYR A 79 -7.38 6.21 1.37
CA TYR A 79 -8.04 7.52 1.40
C TYR A 79 -9.56 7.34 1.53
N HIS A 80 -10.18 8.12 2.40
CA HIS A 80 -11.59 8.01 2.75
C HIS A 80 -12.52 8.99 2.01
N GLY A 81 -11.98 9.76 1.08
CA GLY A 81 -12.77 10.62 0.20
C GLY A 81 -13.27 9.86 -1.03
N ARG A 82 -14.48 10.20 -1.46
CA ARG A 82 -15.13 9.57 -2.62
C ARG A 82 -14.25 9.65 -3.87
N GLY A 83 -14.03 8.51 -4.52
CA GLY A 83 -13.27 8.41 -5.76
C GLY A 83 -11.75 8.63 -5.61
N GLN A 84 -11.21 8.74 -4.39
CA GLN A 84 -9.78 8.94 -4.18
C GLN A 84 -8.99 7.63 -4.21
N ALA A 85 -9.36 6.67 -3.36
CA ALA A 85 -8.62 5.42 -3.20
C ALA A 85 -8.78 4.51 -4.41
N GLU A 86 -7.66 3.97 -4.89
CA GLU A 86 -7.62 3.02 -6.01
C GLU A 86 -7.04 1.65 -5.64
N GLY A 87 -6.93 1.34 -4.34
CA GLY A 87 -6.46 0.04 -3.85
C GLY A 87 -4.94 -0.10 -3.74
N LEU A 88 -4.20 1.00 -3.80
CA LEU A 88 -2.76 1.08 -3.63
C LEU A 88 -2.42 2.13 -2.57
N ALA A 89 -1.48 1.81 -1.68
CA ALA A 89 -1.03 2.75 -0.65
C ALA A 89 -0.49 4.06 -1.27
N PHE A 90 -0.89 5.19 -0.72
CA PHE A 90 -0.56 6.57 -1.16
C PHE A 90 -1.08 6.98 -2.53
N SER A 91 -1.59 6.05 -3.34
CA SER A 91 -2.06 6.29 -4.69
C SER A 91 -3.48 6.83 -4.71
N VAL A 92 -3.76 7.72 -5.65
CA VAL A 92 -5.12 8.20 -5.92
C VAL A 92 -5.51 7.95 -7.37
N ALA A 93 -6.81 7.79 -7.59
CA ALA A 93 -7.37 7.60 -8.93
C ALA A 93 -7.00 8.74 -9.88
N PRO A 94 -6.92 8.48 -11.21
CA PRO A 94 -6.68 9.52 -12.21
C PRO A 94 -7.67 10.69 -12.07
N GLY A 95 -7.17 11.92 -12.23
CA GLY A 95 -7.97 13.13 -12.13
C GLY A 95 -8.20 13.66 -10.71
N VAL A 96 -7.82 12.91 -9.69
CA VAL A 96 -7.90 13.34 -8.29
C VAL A 96 -6.74 14.28 -7.97
N ARG A 97 -7.02 15.35 -7.21
CA ARG A 97 -6.01 16.25 -6.69
C ARG A 97 -5.02 15.49 -5.81
N LEU A 98 -3.71 15.76 -5.98
CA LEU A 98 -2.66 15.13 -5.18
C LEU A 98 -2.85 15.37 -3.69
N PRO A 99 -3.00 14.31 -2.88
CA PRO A 99 -3.01 14.44 -1.42
C PRO A 99 -1.66 14.98 -0.89
N PRO A 100 -1.66 15.67 0.25
CA PRO A 100 -0.45 16.29 0.79
C PRO A 100 0.69 15.30 1.04
N SER A 101 0.40 14.08 1.51
CA SER A 101 1.43 13.05 1.70
C SER A 101 2.08 12.63 0.38
N LEU A 102 1.28 12.44 -0.68
CA LEU A 102 1.79 12.08 -2.00
C LEU A 102 2.60 13.22 -2.63
N GLN A 103 2.20 14.48 -2.40
CA GLN A 103 3.00 15.62 -2.82
C GLN A 103 4.39 15.60 -2.17
N ASN A 104 4.48 15.28 -0.87
CA ASN A 104 5.75 15.18 -0.17
C ASN A 104 6.59 14.00 -0.67
N ILE A 105 5.96 12.85 -1.01
CA ILE A 105 6.63 11.71 -1.64
C ILE A 105 7.29 12.15 -2.95
N PHE A 106 6.57 12.87 -3.81
CA PHE A 106 7.12 13.36 -5.08
C PHE A 106 8.19 14.43 -4.89
N LYS A 107 8.06 15.34 -3.91
CA LYS A 107 9.10 16.32 -3.58
C LYS A 107 10.39 15.64 -3.14
N GLU A 108 10.29 14.63 -2.27
CA GLU A 108 11.48 13.88 -1.85
C GLU A 108 12.10 13.11 -3.01
N MET A 109 11.28 12.50 -3.87
CA MET A 109 11.79 11.82 -5.06
C MET A 109 12.51 12.78 -6.02
N GLN A 110 11.96 13.98 -6.24
CA GLN A 110 12.61 15.02 -7.02
C GLN A 110 13.96 15.43 -6.40
N ARG A 111 13.97 15.68 -5.09
CA ARG A 111 15.17 16.07 -4.36
C ARG A 111 16.26 14.99 -4.43
N ASP A 112 15.89 13.73 -4.21
CA ASP A 112 16.79 12.60 -4.04
C ASP A 112 17.32 12.06 -5.38
N LEU A 113 16.46 11.99 -6.39
CA LEU A 113 16.79 11.40 -7.70
C LEU A 113 17.03 12.43 -8.81
N GLY A 114 16.77 13.72 -8.56
CA GLY A 114 16.85 14.75 -9.59
C GLY A 114 15.79 14.65 -10.69
N VAL A 115 14.71 13.90 -10.46
CA VAL A 115 13.60 13.76 -11.43
C VAL A 115 12.71 15.00 -11.44
N PRO A 116 12.03 15.33 -12.57
CA PRO A 116 11.09 16.46 -12.62
C PRO A 116 9.94 16.31 -11.61
N PHE A 117 9.38 17.44 -11.17
CA PHE A 117 8.16 17.47 -10.36
C PHE A 117 7.04 18.21 -11.12
N PRO A 118 5.83 17.64 -11.23
CA PRO A 118 5.48 16.26 -10.90
C PRO A 118 6.26 15.26 -11.77
N PRO A 119 6.57 14.05 -11.26
CA PRO A 119 7.42 13.08 -11.97
C PRO A 119 6.77 12.47 -13.20
N PHE A 120 5.55 12.88 -13.51
CA PHE A 120 4.77 12.41 -14.65
C PHE A 120 4.36 13.57 -15.54
N PRO A 121 4.32 13.37 -16.89
CA PRO A 121 3.95 14.40 -17.86
C PRO A 121 2.49 14.88 -17.72
N GLN A 122 1.64 14.11 -17.04
CA GLN A 122 0.25 14.47 -16.75
C GLN A 122 0.06 14.62 -15.23
N PRO A 123 -0.74 15.60 -14.78
CA PRO A 123 -1.07 15.76 -13.38
C PRO A 123 -1.88 14.54 -12.91
N GLY A 124 -1.22 13.59 -12.28
CA GLY A 124 -1.87 12.37 -11.80
C GLY A 124 -1.14 11.81 -10.58
N GLY A 125 -1.92 11.37 -9.58
CA GLY A 125 -1.42 10.75 -8.37
C GLY A 125 -1.50 9.23 -8.42
N SER A 126 -1.79 8.63 -9.56
CA SER A 126 -1.84 7.17 -9.69
C SER A 126 -0.45 6.57 -9.76
N LEU A 127 -0.17 5.66 -8.82
CA LEU A 127 1.09 4.93 -8.70
C LEU A 127 1.03 3.52 -9.34
N VAL A 128 0.04 3.27 -10.20
CA VAL A 128 -0.11 1.98 -10.92
C VAL A 128 1.18 1.59 -11.63
N LYS A 129 1.90 2.54 -12.24
CA LYS A 129 3.19 2.26 -12.87
C LYS A 129 4.25 1.77 -11.89
N TRP A 130 4.22 2.22 -10.64
CA TRP A 130 5.12 1.69 -9.61
C TRP A 130 4.74 0.24 -9.28
N ALA A 131 3.45 -0.02 -9.05
CA ALA A 131 2.95 -1.35 -8.73
C ALA A 131 3.30 -2.37 -9.83
N THR A 132 3.05 -2.05 -11.11
CA THR A 132 3.37 -2.92 -12.24
C THR A 132 4.88 -3.10 -12.49
N ASN A 133 5.72 -2.25 -11.87
CA ASN A 133 7.19 -2.35 -11.91
C ASN A 133 7.81 -2.88 -10.60
N GLY A 134 7.03 -3.62 -9.81
CA GLY A 134 7.54 -4.36 -8.66
C GLY A 134 7.58 -3.58 -7.34
N VAL A 135 6.85 -2.47 -7.23
CA VAL A 135 6.65 -1.77 -5.95
C VAL A 135 5.31 -2.21 -5.35
N LEU A 136 5.35 -3.03 -4.32
CA LEU A 136 4.16 -3.42 -3.58
C LEU A 136 3.72 -2.27 -2.67
N LEU A 137 2.67 -1.58 -3.10
CA LEU A 137 2.06 -0.44 -2.39
C LEU A 137 0.91 -0.95 -1.52
N LEU A 138 1.24 -1.41 -0.32
CA LEU A 138 0.32 -2.14 0.55
C LEU A 138 -0.12 -1.32 1.75
N ASN A 139 -1.42 -1.04 1.89
CA ASN A 139 -1.99 -0.59 3.15
C ASN A 139 -2.11 -1.77 4.11
N THR A 140 -1.97 -1.56 5.41
CA THR A 140 -2.16 -2.61 6.41
C THR A 140 -3.63 -2.90 6.66
N CYS A 141 -4.49 -1.90 6.54
CA CYS A 141 -5.95 -2.02 6.48
C CYS A 141 -6.41 -1.71 5.04
N LEU A 142 -7.19 -2.59 4.41
CA LEU A 142 -7.45 -2.52 2.97
C LEU A 142 -8.78 -1.87 2.59
N THR A 143 -9.62 -1.52 3.57
CA THR A 143 -10.88 -0.82 3.34
C THR A 143 -11.11 0.27 4.39
N VAL A 144 -11.95 1.25 4.04
CA VAL A 144 -12.33 2.38 4.90
C VAL A 144 -13.71 2.87 4.51
N GLU A 145 -14.48 3.42 5.45
CA GLU A 145 -15.75 4.11 5.16
C GLU A 145 -15.54 5.57 4.79
N GLU A 146 -16.43 6.11 3.97
CA GLU A 146 -16.41 7.51 3.54
C GLU A 146 -16.36 8.45 4.75
N GLY A 147 -15.38 9.36 4.74
CA GLY A 147 -15.20 10.38 5.79
C GLY A 147 -14.72 9.86 7.14
N GLN A 148 -14.45 8.57 7.31
CA GLN A 148 -14.14 7.95 8.60
C GLN A 148 -12.76 7.24 8.56
N PRO A 149 -11.65 7.99 8.70
CA PRO A 149 -10.32 7.39 8.69
C PRO A 149 -10.19 6.32 9.78
N ALA A 150 -9.48 5.22 9.45
CA ALA A 150 -9.26 4.07 10.31
C ALA A 150 -10.54 3.32 10.77
N SER A 151 -11.69 3.54 10.14
CA SER A 151 -12.98 2.91 10.53
C SER A 151 -12.96 1.39 10.48
N HIS A 152 -12.12 0.78 9.65
CA HIS A 152 -11.99 -0.67 9.52
C HIS A 152 -10.70 -1.22 10.16
N ALA A 153 -9.95 -0.41 10.88
CA ALA A 153 -8.76 -0.87 11.61
C ALA A 153 -9.14 -1.93 12.66
N GLY A 154 -8.35 -2.99 12.76
CA GLY A 154 -8.59 -4.08 13.71
C GLY A 154 -9.73 -5.05 13.33
N GLN A 155 -10.38 -4.87 12.16
CA GLN A 155 -11.44 -5.76 11.72
C GLN A 155 -10.92 -7.07 11.08
N GLY A 156 -9.60 -7.17 10.84
CA GLY A 156 -8.98 -8.42 10.39
C GLY A 156 -8.05 -8.27 9.18
N TRP A 157 -8.11 -7.17 8.42
CA TRP A 157 -7.24 -6.94 7.27
C TRP A 157 -5.76 -7.08 7.61
N GLU A 158 -5.36 -6.65 8.82
CA GLU A 158 -3.97 -6.67 9.27
C GLU A 158 -3.39 -8.10 9.32
N LEU A 159 -4.21 -9.12 9.54
CA LEU A 159 -3.76 -10.51 9.53
C LEU A 159 -3.38 -10.97 8.11
N LEU A 160 -4.16 -10.58 7.11
CA LEU A 160 -3.83 -10.86 5.71
C LEU A 160 -2.58 -10.10 5.28
N THR A 161 -2.54 -8.80 5.56
CA THR A 161 -1.41 -7.96 5.14
C THR A 161 -0.11 -8.32 5.86
N ASP A 162 -0.17 -8.74 7.13
CA ASP A 162 0.97 -9.29 7.85
C ASP A 162 1.46 -10.61 7.22
N ALA A 163 0.55 -11.48 6.77
CA ALA A 163 0.91 -12.70 6.04
C ALA A 163 1.58 -12.39 4.69
N VAL A 164 1.09 -11.37 3.98
CA VAL A 164 1.70 -10.87 2.73
C VAL A 164 3.11 -10.33 3.00
N ILE A 165 3.30 -9.51 4.04
CA ILE A 165 4.61 -8.96 4.41
C ILE A 165 5.60 -10.09 4.73
N ARG A 166 5.18 -11.09 5.52
CA ARG A 166 6.01 -12.27 5.83
C ARG A 166 6.36 -13.05 4.56
N ALA A 167 5.41 -13.31 3.68
CA ALA A 167 5.65 -14.05 2.45
C ALA A 167 6.70 -13.36 1.56
N VAL A 168 6.68 -12.03 1.48
CA VAL A 168 7.74 -11.26 0.80
C VAL A 168 9.07 -11.37 1.53
N ALA A 169 9.06 -11.20 2.86
CA ALA A 169 10.26 -11.18 3.69
C ALA A 169 10.93 -12.56 3.82
N GLU A 170 10.19 -13.64 3.67
CA GLU A 170 10.67 -15.01 3.65
C GLU A 170 11.05 -15.49 2.24
N GLY A 171 10.77 -14.67 1.23
CA GLY A 171 11.05 -14.97 -0.16
C GLY A 171 12.55 -15.16 -0.45
N PRO A 172 12.88 -15.72 -1.62
CA PRO A 172 14.27 -16.10 -1.95
C PRO A 172 15.17 -14.92 -2.31
N ARG A 173 14.62 -13.70 -2.42
CA ARG A 173 15.39 -12.53 -2.88
C ARG A 173 15.33 -11.40 -1.86
N PRO A 174 16.44 -10.67 -1.67
CA PRO A 174 16.42 -9.42 -0.92
C PRO A 174 15.45 -8.39 -1.51
N VAL A 175 14.75 -7.67 -0.65
CA VAL A 175 13.74 -6.68 -0.99
C VAL A 175 13.99 -5.42 -0.19
N VAL A 176 13.64 -4.25 -0.72
CA VAL A 176 13.64 -2.99 0.03
C VAL A 176 12.30 -2.82 0.73
N PHE A 177 12.32 -2.54 2.03
CA PHE A 177 11.13 -2.16 2.80
C PHE A 177 11.23 -0.70 3.21
N MET A 178 10.30 0.13 2.76
CA MET A 178 10.18 1.53 3.15
C MET A 178 9.06 1.67 4.18
N LEU A 179 9.45 1.92 5.42
CA LEU A 179 8.54 1.99 6.57
C LEU A 179 8.45 3.44 7.06
N TRP A 180 7.46 4.16 6.56
CA TRP A 180 7.26 5.58 6.84
C TRP A 180 6.22 5.81 7.92
N GLY A 181 6.68 6.38 9.04
CA GLY A 181 5.89 6.62 10.25
C GLY A 181 5.80 5.42 11.19
N SER A 182 5.35 5.66 12.42
CA SER A 182 5.34 4.66 13.49
C SER A 182 4.46 3.45 13.16
N HIS A 183 3.34 3.66 12.48
CA HIS A 183 2.43 2.58 12.09
C HIS A 183 3.12 1.57 11.15
N ALA A 184 3.77 2.04 10.08
CA ALA A 184 4.51 1.17 9.18
C ALA A 184 5.72 0.51 9.90
N GLN A 185 6.42 1.27 10.75
CA GLN A 185 7.57 0.77 11.52
C GLN A 185 7.18 -0.30 12.53
N SER A 186 5.95 -0.34 13.03
CA SER A 186 5.46 -1.42 13.90
C SER A 186 5.51 -2.80 13.22
N LYS A 187 5.53 -2.83 11.89
CA LYS A 187 5.65 -4.06 11.10
C LYS A 187 7.10 -4.54 10.93
N ARG A 188 8.09 -3.80 11.43
CA ARG A 188 9.52 -4.15 11.34
C ARG A 188 9.83 -5.55 11.86
N ALA A 189 9.12 -6.00 12.90
CA ALA A 189 9.31 -7.31 13.51
C ALA A 189 8.94 -8.49 12.57
N LEU A 190 8.15 -8.23 11.52
CA LEU A 190 7.79 -9.24 10.52
C LEU A 190 8.90 -9.49 9.49
N ILE A 191 9.95 -8.66 9.47
CA ILE A 191 11.02 -8.68 8.48
C ILE A 191 12.29 -9.25 9.14
N PRO A 192 12.72 -10.48 8.78
CA PRO A 192 13.95 -11.09 9.32
C PRO A 192 15.19 -10.23 9.02
N ARG A 193 16.15 -10.25 9.94
CA ARG A 193 17.39 -9.45 9.81
C ARG A 193 18.45 -10.13 8.96
N ASP A 194 18.39 -11.45 8.86
CA ASP A 194 19.38 -12.33 8.23
C ASP A 194 19.09 -12.66 6.76
N ARG A 195 18.05 -12.05 6.19
CA ARG A 195 17.65 -12.27 4.78
C ARG A 195 18.22 -11.26 3.80
N GLY A 196 19.04 -10.32 4.24
CA GLY A 196 19.69 -9.33 3.38
C GLY A 196 18.75 -8.22 2.86
N HIS A 197 17.55 -8.08 3.42
CA HIS A 197 16.65 -6.98 3.05
C HIS A 197 17.20 -5.61 3.46
N LEU A 198 16.94 -4.59 2.65
CA LEU A 198 17.16 -3.20 3.03
C LEU A 198 15.88 -2.65 3.69
N VAL A 199 15.97 -2.29 4.97
CA VAL A 199 14.85 -1.68 5.68
C VAL A 199 15.15 -0.21 5.97
N LEU A 200 14.36 0.66 5.37
CA LEU A 200 14.48 2.12 5.44
C LEU A 200 13.34 2.70 6.27
N THR A 201 13.68 3.48 7.28
CA THR A 201 12.70 4.09 8.20
C THR A 201 12.84 5.59 8.22
N ALA A 202 11.71 6.30 8.15
CA ALA A 202 11.61 7.74 8.30
C ALA A 202 10.26 8.10 8.91
N ASN A 203 10.07 9.37 9.27
CA ASN A 203 8.76 9.87 9.64
C ASN A 203 7.76 9.72 8.49
N HIS A 204 6.47 9.79 8.79
CA HIS A 204 5.43 9.72 7.77
C HIS A 204 5.48 10.92 6.82
N PRO A 205 5.22 10.77 5.51
CA PRO A 205 5.27 11.86 4.53
C PRO A 205 4.17 12.93 4.70
N SER A 206 3.25 12.79 5.67
CA SER A 206 2.24 13.82 5.91
C SER A 206 2.88 15.16 6.30
N PRO A 207 2.25 16.32 5.95
CA PRO A 207 2.76 17.62 6.35
C PRO A 207 3.00 17.78 7.85
N LEU A 208 2.26 17.02 8.68
CA LEU A 208 2.39 17.06 10.13
C LEU A 208 3.72 16.49 10.65
N SER A 209 4.42 15.67 9.86
CA SER A 209 5.60 14.94 10.31
C SER A 209 6.76 14.91 9.31
N ALA A 210 6.53 15.24 8.06
CA ALA A 210 7.53 15.07 6.99
C ALA A 210 8.86 15.83 7.23
N LEU A 211 8.82 16.93 7.99
CA LEU A 211 9.99 17.74 8.33
C LEU A 211 10.43 17.60 9.80
N ARG A 212 9.74 16.79 10.60
CA ARG A 212 10.04 16.70 12.04
C ARG A 212 11.29 15.86 12.28
N PRO A 213 12.18 16.29 13.24
CA PRO A 213 13.25 15.44 13.74
C PRO A 213 12.66 14.25 14.53
N PRO A 214 13.42 13.17 14.81
CA PRO A 214 14.85 13.00 14.49
C PRO A 214 15.12 12.49 13.08
N VAL A 215 14.14 11.88 12.39
CA VAL A 215 14.32 11.27 11.06
C VAL A 215 13.23 11.79 10.10
N PRO A 216 13.36 13.04 9.61
CA PRO A 216 12.39 13.62 8.70
C PRO A 216 12.25 12.77 7.43
N PHE A 217 11.04 12.77 6.84
CA PHE A 217 10.80 12.14 5.56
C PHE A 217 11.51 12.92 4.41
N ILE A 218 11.35 14.23 4.40
CA ILE A 218 12.08 15.09 3.44
C ILE A 218 13.56 15.10 3.82
N GLY A 219 14.39 14.62 2.90
CA GLY A 219 15.83 14.45 3.10
C GLY A 219 16.25 13.04 3.47
N CYS A 220 15.33 12.06 3.56
CA CYS A 220 15.67 10.69 3.95
C CYS A 220 16.49 9.92 2.89
N GLY A 221 16.43 10.29 1.62
CA GLY A 221 17.21 9.66 0.56
C GLY A 221 16.83 8.20 0.25
N HIS A 222 15.61 7.78 0.57
CA HIS A 222 15.20 6.40 0.45
C HIS A 222 15.11 5.92 -1.00
N PHE A 223 14.76 6.81 -1.93
CA PHE A 223 14.64 6.43 -3.35
C PHE A 223 16.00 6.14 -3.98
N GLY A 224 17.01 6.94 -3.67
CA GLY A 224 18.40 6.75 -4.09
C GLY A 224 18.99 5.47 -3.48
N GLN A 225 18.77 5.24 -2.18
CA GLN A 225 19.21 4.03 -1.49
C GLN A 225 18.54 2.78 -2.09
N ALA A 226 17.23 2.82 -2.36
CA ALA A 226 16.52 1.71 -2.98
C ALA A 226 17.03 1.43 -4.40
N ARG A 227 17.31 2.48 -5.19
CA ARG A 227 17.89 2.33 -6.53
C ARG A 227 19.25 1.65 -6.47
N ALA A 228 20.15 2.14 -5.63
CA ALA A 228 21.49 1.56 -5.46
C ALA A 228 21.41 0.09 -5.00
N PHE A 229 20.55 -0.22 -4.06
CA PHE A 229 20.34 -1.58 -3.59
C PHE A 229 19.85 -2.52 -4.70
N ARG A 230 18.90 -2.08 -5.51
CA ARG A 230 18.38 -2.86 -6.65
C ARG A 230 19.46 -3.11 -7.70
N GLU A 231 20.26 -2.09 -8.03
CA GLU A 231 21.39 -2.21 -8.96
C GLU A 231 22.42 -3.23 -8.46
N GLN A 232 22.75 -3.24 -7.17
CA GLN A 232 23.67 -4.21 -6.55
C GLN A 232 23.14 -5.66 -6.64
N HIS A 233 21.82 -5.84 -6.68
CA HIS A 233 21.19 -7.15 -6.74
C HIS A 233 20.73 -7.55 -8.16
N GLY A 234 21.05 -6.74 -9.18
CA GLY A 234 20.79 -7.06 -10.59
C GLY A 234 19.32 -6.93 -11.02
N TYR A 235 18.57 -6.03 -10.40
CA TYR A 235 17.16 -5.76 -10.78
C TYR A 235 16.69 -4.33 -10.55
#